data_6e5e0f91b9f1bf12818e64bc49832cef
#
_entry.id   6e5e0f91b9f1bf12818e64bc49832cef
#
_cell.length_a   1.000
_cell.length_b   1.000
_cell.length_c   1.000
_cell.angle_alpha   90.00
_cell.angle_beta   90.00
_cell.angle_gamma   90.00
#
_symmetry.space_group_name_H-M   'P 1'
#
loop_
_entity.id
_entity.type
_entity.pdbx_description
1 polymer ?
#
loop_
_entity_poly.entity_id
_entity_poly.type
_entity_poly.pdbx_seq_one_letter_code
_entity_poly.pdbx_strand_id
1 'polypeptide(L)'
;DEILRTKYSTKEVEVIFLQQDSLGSSSWYVSNLEELRILDKIQKGSLTLEEISKGIYQGIATGKDEVFIIDKKKKDELGIEDKIVKPILKGKDIFPYGVKWKDTYVIYPYNDDGTPYSEEYFKRNFPNCYRYLSEMKQELSGREYFDNSNKLWFELWNQRSFNKFK
;
A
#
# COMPACT_ATOMS: atom_id res chain seq x y z
N ASP A 1 29.12 5.99 32.26
CA ASP A 1 27.99 5.75 31.30
C ASP A 1 26.81 5.06 31.99
N GLU A 2 27.04 4.04 32.82
CA GLU A 2 25.98 3.32 33.54
C GLU A 2 25.23 4.21 34.55
N ILE A 3 25.95 5.11 35.21
CA ILE A 3 25.40 6.09 36.17
C ILE A 3 24.45 7.07 35.43
N LEU A 4 24.83 7.55 34.26
CA LEU A 4 24.00 8.44 33.46
C LEU A 4 22.76 7.71 32.91
N ARG A 5 22.93 6.46 32.47
CA ARG A 5 21.81 5.61 32.00
C ARG A 5 20.77 5.44 33.10
N THR A 6 21.18 5.07 34.30
CA THR A 6 20.28 4.88 35.45
C THR A 6 19.62 6.18 35.90
N LYS A 7 20.29 7.33 35.74
CA LYS A 7 19.77 8.64 36.16
C LYS A 7 18.66 9.16 35.26
N TYR A 8 18.70 8.85 33.96
CA TYR A 8 17.77 9.41 32.96
C TYR A 8 16.76 8.42 32.44
N SER A 9 16.90 7.13 32.72
CA SER A 9 15.89 6.13 32.32
C SER A 9 14.70 6.15 33.29
N THR A 10 13.50 6.05 32.74
CA THR A 10 12.24 5.92 33.49
C THR A 10 11.51 4.63 33.08
N LYS A 11 10.30 4.37 33.61
CA LYS A 11 9.49 3.23 33.20
C LYS A 11 9.04 3.33 31.72
N GLU A 12 8.98 4.55 31.18
CA GLU A 12 8.47 4.84 29.83
C GLU A 12 9.59 5.21 28.85
N VAL A 13 10.77 5.58 29.36
CA VAL A 13 11.88 6.07 28.54
C VAL A 13 13.16 5.36 28.96
N GLU A 14 13.83 4.70 28.03
CA GLU A 14 15.17 4.14 28.19
C GLU A 14 16.20 5.07 27.54
N VAL A 15 17.24 5.44 28.27
CA VAL A 15 18.38 6.22 27.76
C VAL A 15 19.51 5.27 27.38
N ILE A 16 19.91 5.31 26.12
CA ILE A 16 20.96 4.47 25.55
C ILE A 16 22.09 5.38 25.06
N PHE A 17 23.30 5.02 25.35
CA PHE A 17 24.51 5.70 24.85
C PHE A 17 25.12 4.87 23.74
N LEU A 18 25.23 5.45 22.56
CA LEU A 18 25.91 4.87 21.41
C LEU A 18 27.16 5.66 21.09
N GLN A 19 28.22 4.96 20.69
CA GLN A 19 29.42 5.64 20.18
C GLN A 19 29.08 6.23 18.78
N GLN A 20 29.42 7.51 18.59
CA GLN A 20 29.11 8.21 17.34
C GLN A 20 29.76 7.54 16.15
N ASP A 21 30.96 7.00 16.29
CA ASP A 21 31.67 6.30 15.21
C ASP A 21 31.01 4.98 14.79
N SER A 22 30.10 4.45 15.62
CA SER A 22 29.29 3.26 15.26
C SER A 22 28.09 3.59 14.39
N LEU A 23 27.76 4.87 14.24
CA LEU A 23 26.64 5.36 13.45
C LEU A 23 27.12 5.65 12.02
N GLY A 24 26.87 4.71 11.12
CA GLY A 24 27.19 4.86 9.69
C GLY A 24 26.23 5.81 8.94
N SER A 25 26.38 5.87 7.62
CA SER A 25 25.51 6.66 6.72
C SER A 25 24.17 5.98 6.41
N SER A 26 23.99 4.73 6.81
CA SER A 26 22.71 3.98 6.65
C SER A 26 21.72 4.31 7.77
N SER A 27 20.52 3.74 7.70
CA SER A 27 19.51 3.88 8.75
C SER A 27 20.06 3.45 10.12
N TRP A 28 19.80 4.27 11.13
CA TRP A 28 20.28 3.99 12.48
C TRP A 28 19.30 3.11 13.25
N TYR A 29 19.82 2.07 13.86
CA TYR A 29 19.08 1.25 14.79
C TYR A 29 19.42 1.69 16.21
N VAL A 30 18.47 2.36 16.88
CA VAL A 30 18.63 2.80 18.26
C VAL A 30 18.09 1.70 19.17
N SER A 31 18.97 0.89 19.71
CA SER A 31 18.64 -0.25 20.56
C SER A 31 19.77 -0.56 21.54
N ASN A 32 19.52 -1.44 22.51
CA ASN A 32 20.56 -1.85 23.45
C ASN A 32 21.65 -2.70 22.76
N LEU A 33 22.80 -2.84 23.41
CA LEU A 33 23.98 -3.50 22.84
C LEU A 33 23.75 -5.00 22.51
N GLU A 34 22.88 -5.68 23.25
CA GLU A 34 22.57 -7.09 23.01
C GLU A 34 21.76 -7.26 21.73
N GLU A 35 20.75 -6.43 21.55
CA GLU A 35 19.92 -6.41 20.34
C GLU A 35 20.74 -6.05 19.11
N LEU A 36 21.64 -5.06 19.22
CA LEU A 36 22.55 -4.70 18.14
C LEU A 36 23.50 -5.85 17.76
N ARG A 37 24.01 -6.61 18.75
CA ARG A 37 24.83 -7.80 18.50
C ARG A 37 24.04 -8.92 17.81
N ILE A 38 22.79 -9.13 18.20
CA ILE A 38 21.90 -10.12 17.55
C ILE A 38 21.65 -9.71 16.10
N LEU A 39 21.32 -8.44 15.88
CA LEU A 39 21.10 -7.89 14.54
C LEU A 39 22.32 -8.07 13.64
N ASP A 40 23.52 -7.69 14.13
CA ASP A 40 24.78 -7.87 13.42
C ASP A 40 25.06 -9.35 13.08
N LYS A 41 24.79 -10.25 14.02
CA LYS A 41 24.91 -11.70 13.79
C LYS A 41 23.97 -12.23 12.71
N ILE A 42 22.74 -11.75 12.70
CA ILE A 42 21.76 -12.10 11.66
C ILE A 42 22.21 -11.56 10.30
N GLN A 43 22.60 -10.29 10.23
CA GLN A 43 23.01 -9.65 8.98
C GLN A 43 24.26 -10.30 8.36
N LYS A 44 25.25 -10.66 9.15
CA LYS A 44 26.49 -11.31 8.67
C LYS A 44 26.28 -12.72 8.08
N GLY A 45 25.22 -13.40 8.46
CA GLY A 45 24.95 -14.76 8.00
C GLY A 45 23.83 -14.89 6.99
N SER A 46 23.23 -13.77 6.54
CA SER A 46 22.01 -13.77 5.74
C SER A 46 22.13 -12.90 4.49
N LEU A 47 21.41 -13.31 3.45
CA LEU A 47 21.14 -12.45 2.31
C LEU A 47 19.99 -11.49 2.64
N THR A 48 20.05 -10.29 2.12
CA THR A 48 18.95 -9.33 2.25
C THR A 48 17.74 -9.76 1.40
N LEU A 49 16.55 -9.28 1.76
CA LEU A 49 15.36 -9.53 0.95
C LEU A 49 15.50 -8.99 -0.48
N GLU A 50 16.23 -7.89 -0.66
CA GLU A 50 16.53 -7.31 -1.96
C GLU A 50 17.39 -8.25 -2.83
N GLU A 51 18.39 -8.90 -2.23
CA GLU A 51 19.29 -9.84 -2.95
C GLU A 51 18.58 -11.13 -3.39
N ILE A 52 17.61 -11.62 -2.62
CA ILE A 52 16.91 -12.89 -2.93
C ILE A 52 15.61 -12.70 -3.70
N SER A 53 15.02 -11.49 -3.71
CA SER A 53 13.75 -11.24 -4.36
C SER A 53 13.94 -10.76 -5.81
N LYS A 54 13.02 -11.16 -6.69
CA LYS A 54 12.94 -10.62 -8.06
C LYS A 54 12.41 -9.18 -8.10
N GLY A 55 11.96 -8.65 -6.96
CA GLY A 55 11.45 -7.30 -6.77
C GLY A 55 10.54 -7.22 -5.55
N ILE A 56 10.48 -6.04 -4.97
CA ILE A 56 9.61 -5.72 -3.83
C ILE A 56 8.56 -4.74 -4.33
N TYR A 57 7.30 -5.14 -4.28
CA TYR A 57 6.20 -4.35 -4.82
C TYR A 57 5.17 -4.01 -3.75
N GLN A 58 4.69 -2.79 -3.80
CA GLN A 58 3.56 -2.34 -2.99
C GLN A 58 2.26 -2.62 -3.75
N GLY A 59 1.21 -3.00 -3.02
CA GLY A 59 -0.13 -3.17 -3.58
C GLY A 59 -0.76 -1.87 -4.07
N ILE A 60 -1.95 -1.98 -4.65
CA ILE A 60 -2.76 -0.84 -5.11
C ILE A 60 -3.10 0.06 -3.93
N ALA A 61 -2.96 1.37 -4.11
CA ALA A 61 -3.50 2.38 -3.21
C ALA A 61 -4.61 3.15 -3.93
N THR A 62 -5.84 3.02 -3.44
CA THR A 62 -7.00 3.62 -4.10
C THR A 62 -7.12 5.12 -3.84
N GLY A 63 -6.66 5.56 -2.67
CA GLY A 63 -6.89 6.91 -2.16
C GLY A 63 -8.31 7.12 -1.61
N LYS A 64 -9.23 6.14 -1.77
CA LYS A 64 -10.58 6.14 -1.21
C LYS A 64 -11.16 4.72 -1.30
N ASP A 65 -10.79 3.88 -0.35
CA ASP A 65 -11.16 2.46 -0.35
C ASP A 65 -12.68 2.25 -0.33
N GLU A 66 -13.44 3.09 0.39
CA GLU A 66 -14.90 2.98 0.53
C GLU A 66 -15.65 3.14 -0.81
N VAL A 67 -15.02 3.83 -1.77
CA VAL A 67 -15.57 4.05 -3.09
C VAL A 67 -15.06 2.99 -4.08
N PHE A 68 -13.76 2.76 -4.11
CA PHE A 68 -13.14 1.91 -5.14
C PHE A 68 -13.16 0.42 -4.82
N ILE A 69 -13.30 0.04 -3.55
CA ILE A 69 -13.34 -1.38 -3.16
C ILE A 69 -14.78 -1.77 -2.83
N ILE A 70 -15.33 -2.66 -3.65
CA ILE A 70 -16.71 -3.12 -3.57
C ILE A 70 -16.76 -4.64 -3.42
N ASP A 71 -17.78 -5.13 -2.74
CA ASP A 71 -18.09 -6.55 -2.71
C ASP A 71 -18.97 -6.96 -3.91
N LYS A 72 -19.15 -8.27 -4.05
CA LYS A 72 -20.01 -8.83 -5.12
C LYS A 72 -21.43 -8.29 -5.06
N LYS A 73 -22.00 -8.18 -3.86
CA LYS A 73 -23.37 -7.70 -3.66
C LYS A 73 -23.54 -6.29 -4.22
N LYS A 74 -22.68 -5.37 -3.81
CA LYS A 74 -22.69 -3.98 -4.29
C LYS A 74 -22.43 -3.89 -5.79
N LYS A 75 -21.51 -4.71 -6.32
CA LYS A 75 -21.23 -4.80 -7.73
C LYS A 75 -22.49 -5.18 -8.54
N ASP A 76 -23.19 -6.23 -8.10
CA ASP A 76 -24.39 -6.77 -8.76
C ASP A 76 -25.57 -5.78 -8.64
N GLU A 77 -25.80 -5.18 -7.46
CA GLU A 77 -26.86 -4.17 -7.24
C GLU A 77 -26.70 -2.93 -8.12
N LEU A 78 -25.47 -2.48 -8.32
CA LEU A 78 -25.16 -1.31 -9.14
C LEU A 78 -25.01 -1.67 -10.64
N GLY A 79 -24.97 -2.95 -10.97
CA GLY A 79 -24.74 -3.45 -12.32
C GLY A 79 -23.38 -3.07 -12.89
N ILE A 80 -22.36 -2.96 -12.02
CA ILE A 80 -21.00 -2.57 -12.44
C ILE A 80 -20.42 -3.63 -13.37
N GLU A 81 -19.89 -3.20 -14.48
CA GLU A 81 -19.38 -4.04 -15.55
C GLU A 81 -18.17 -4.88 -15.10
N ASP A 82 -18.14 -6.16 -15.46
CA ASP A 82 -17.09 -7.10 -15.04
C ASP A 82 -15.68 -6.69 -15.47
N LYS A 83 -15.55 -6.10 -16.64
CA LYS A 83 -14.25 -5.73 -17.21
C LYS A 83 -13.54 -4.61 -16.47
N ILE A 84 -14.30 -3.74 -15.74
CA ILE A 84 -13.74 -2.60 -15.03
C ILE A 84 -13.28 -2.96 -13.61
N VAL A 85 -13.64 -4.14 -13.11
CA VAL A 85 -13.28 -4.58 -11.75
C VAL A 85 -12.23 -5.68 -11.81
N LYS A 86 -11.36 -5.69 -10.80
CA LYS A 86 -10.36 -6.75 -10.60
C LYS A 86 -10.52 -7.32 -9.19
N PRO A 87 -10.41 -8.65 -9.01
CA PRO A 87 -10.42 -9.23 -7.67
C PRO A 87 -9.23 -8.71 -6.87
N ILE A 88 -9.46 -8.42 -5.58
CA ILE A 88 -8.42 -7.91 -4.68
C ILE A 88 -8.44 -8.68 -3.36
N LEU A 89 -7.25 -8.88 -2.78
CA LEU A 89 -7.06 -9.37 -1.42
C LEU A 89 -6.62 -8.21 -0.53
N LYS A 90 -7.19 -8.13 0.66
CA LYS A 90 -6.68 -7.28 1.75
C LYS A 90 -5.79 -8.10 2.67
N GLY A 91 -4.90 -7.47 3.43
CA GLY A 91 -4.00 -8.17 4.35
C GLY A 91 -4.71 -9.16 5.29
N LYS A 92 -5.93 -8.83 5.74
CA LYS A 92 -6.78 -9.70 6.57
C LYS A 92 -7.34 -10.95 5.88
N ASP A 93 -7.20 -11.05 4.57
CA ASP A 93 -7.65 -12.19 3.77
C ASP A 93 -6.50 -13.18 3.50
N ILE A 94 -5.30 -12.85 3.99
CA ILE A 94 -4.08 -13.64 3.84
C ILE A 94 -3.72 -14.28 5.19
N PHE A 95 -3.49 -15.59 5.17
CA PHE A 95 -3.12 -16.40 6.34
C PHE A 95 -1.79 -17.11 6.06
N PRO A 96 -1.13 -17.66 7.08
CA PRO A 96 -0.02 -18.57 6.85
C PRO A 96 -0.44 -19.70 5.91
N TYR A 97 0.24 -19.82 4.79
CA TYR A 97 0.04 -20.85 3.74
C TYR A 97 -1.32 -20.80 3.02
N GLY A 98 -2.08 -19.69 3.08
CA GLY A 98 -3.36 -19.62 2.40
C GLY A 98 -3.96 -18.23 2.28
N VAL A 99 -4.97 -18.14 1.43
CA VAL A 99 -5.79 -16.95 1.24
C VAL A 99 -7.27 -17.29 1.31
N LYS A 100 -8.08 -16.39 1.83
CA LYS A 100 -9.55 -16.50 1.83
C LYS A 100 -10.14 -15.26 1.18
N TRP A 101 -10.32 -15.34 -0.14
CA TRP A 101 -10.99 -14.28 -0.87
C TRP A 101 -12.46 -14.17 -0.48
N LYS A 102 -12.97 -12.95 -0.35
CA LYS A 102 -14.33 -12.65 0.11
C LYS A 102 -15.15 -11.94 -0.97
N ASP A 103 -14.98 -12.33 -2.23
CA ASP A 103 -15.67 -11.70 -3.35
C ASP A 103 -15.53 -10.17 -3.36
N THR A 104 -14.32 -9.71 -3.07
CA THR A 104 -13.97 -8.29 -3.01
C THR A 104 -13.26 -7.88 -4.28
N TYR A 105 -13.67 -6.77 -4.85
CA TYR A 105 -13.16 -6.23 -6.11
C TYR A 105 -12.67 -4.79 -5.92
N VAL A 106 -11.70 -4.41 -6.74
CA VAL A 106 -11.32 -3.00 -6.91
C VAL A 106 -11.80 -2.52 -8.28
N ILE A 107 -12.41 -1.35 -8.34
CA ILE A 107 -12.69 -0.64 -9.58
C ILE A 107 -11.35 -0.16 -10.13
N TYR A 108 -11.01 -0.58 -11.36
CA TYR A 108 -9.71 -0.36 -11.97
C TYR A 108 -9.84 0.29 -13.35
N PRO A 109 -9.98 1.63 -13.43
CA PRO A 109 -10.29 2.36 -14.67
C PRO A 109 -9.05 2.57 -15.54
N TYR A 110 -8.33 1.49 -15.83
CA TYR A 110 -7.07 1.50 -16.58
C TYR A 110 -7.02 0.38 -17.61
N ASN A 111 -6.24 0.61 -18.66
CA ASN A 111 -5.83 -0.42 -19.59
C ASN A 111 -4.87 -1.43 -18.91
N ASP A 112 -4.60 -2.54 -19.59
CA ASP A 112 -3.67 -3.58 -19.08
C ASP A 112 -2.22 -3.09 -18.93
N ASP A 113 -1.84 -2.03 -19.64
CA ASP A 113 -0.54 -1.37 -19.52
C ASP A 113 -0.45 -0.38 -18.34
N GLY A 114 -1.57 -0.12 -17.66
CA GLY A 114 -1.67 0.81 -16.55
C GLY A 114 -1.96 2.25 -16.95
N THR A 115 -2.23 2.53 -18.23
CA THR A 115 -2.71 3.86 -18.66
C THR A 115 -4.18 4.04 -18.29
N PRO A 116 -4.60 5.21 -17.75
CA PRO A 116 -6.00 5.44 -17.42
C PRO A 116 -6.85 5.50 -18.70
N TYR A 117 -8.10 5.06 -18.60
CA TYR A 117 -9.06 5.32 -19.67
C TYR A 117 -9.30 6.83 -19.81
N SER A 118 -9.57 7.29 -21.05
CA SER A 118 -10.14 8.62 -21.21
C SER A 118 -11.55 8.68 -20.62
N GLU A 119 -11.99 9.83 -20.14
CA GLU A 119 -13.31 9.97 -19.53
C GLU A 119 -14.43 9.60 -20.50
N GLU A 120 -14.27 9.93 -21.78
CA GLU A 120 -15.22 9.57 -22.85
C GLU A 120 -15.31 8.05 -23.06
N TYR A 121 -14.15 7.38 -23.12
CA TYR A 121 -14.09 5.93 -23.23
C TYR A 121 -14.73 5.25 -22.03
N PHE A 122 -14.41 5.73 -20.81
CA PHE A 122 -14.95 5.20 -19.56
C PHE A 122 -16.47 5.31 -19.52
N LYS A 123 -17.01 6.50 -19.79
CA LYS A 123 -18.45 6.77 -19.81
C LYS A 123 -19.20 5.89 -20.83
N ARG A 124 -18.62 5.69 -22.02
CA ARG A 124 -19.24 4.92 -23.09
C ARG A 124 -19.22 3.42 -22.85
N ASN A 125 -18.12 2.88 -22.34
CA ASN A 125 -17.90 1.44 -22.24
C ASN A 125 -18.27 0.87 -20.85
N PHE A 126 -18.32 1.70 -19.83
CA PHE A 126 -18.64 1.33 -18.44
C PHE A 126 -19.63 2.31 -17.81
N PRO A 127 -20.83 2.47 -18.39
CA PRO A 127 -21.77 3.51 -18.00
C PRO A 127 -22.28 3.37 -16.56
N ASN A 128 -22.45 2.15 -16.05
CA ASN A 128 -22.90 1.93 -14.69
C ASN A 128 -21.81 2.28 -13.66
N CYS A 129 -20.59 1.84 -13.91
CA CYS A 129 -19.44 2.19 -13.09
C CYS A 129 -19.19 3.71 -13.12
N TYR A 130 -19.25 4.33 -14.30
CA TYR A 130 -19.07 5.78 -14.44
C TYR A 130 -20.14 6.54 -13.66
N ARG A 131 -21.42 6.14 -13.75
CA ARG A 131 -22.52 6.75 -12.98
C ARG A 131 -22.24 6.67 -11.48
N TYR A 132 -21.92 5.47 -10.97
CA TYR A 132 -21.61 5.24 -9.57
C TYR A 132 -20.46 6.16 -9.08
N LEU A 133 -19.34 6.21 -9.79
CA LEU A 133 -18.22 7.07 -9.39
C LEU A 133 -18.58 8.56 -9.54
N SER A 134 -19.43 8.94 -10.52
CA SER A 134 -19.84 10.33 -10.73
C SER A 134 -20.65 10.90 -9.56
N GLU A 135 -21.42 10.06 -8.86
CA GLU A 135 -22.14 10.45 -7.63
C GLU A 135 -21.18 10.87 -6.51
N MET A 136 -19.93 10.32 -6.54
CA MET A 136 -18.86 10.64 -5.57
C MET A 136 -17.81 11.60 -6.15
N LYS A 137 -18.06 12.21 -7.32
CA LYS A 137 -17.07 13.03 -8.05
C LYS A 137 -16.48 14.16 -7.21
N GLN A 138 -17.30 14.85 -6.43
CA GLN A 138 -16.84 15.94 -5.57
C GLN A 138 -15.84 15.44 -4.53
N GLU A 139 -16.15 14.34 -3.87
CA GLU A 139 -15.29 13.70 -2.88
C GLU A 139 -13.99 13.15 -3.52
N LEU A 140 -14.10 12.53 -4.69
CA LEU A 140 -12.94 11.99 -5.41
C LEU A 140 -12.03 13.07 -5.97
N SER A 141 -12.57 14.22 -6.37
CA SER A 141 -11.78 15.37 -6.83
C SER A 141 -11.08 16.11 -5.69
N GLY A 142 -11.67 16.13 -4.48
CA GLY A 142 -11.12 16.80 -3.29
C GLY A 142 -10.10 15.97 -2.52
N ARG A 143 -9.55 14.89 -3.10
CA ARG A 143 -8.48 14.12 -2.45
C ARG A 143 -7.19 14.93 -2.44
N GLU A 144 -6.58 15.13 -1.26
CA GLU A 144 -5.40 15.96 -1.01
C GLU A 144 -4.25 15.73 -2.01
N TYR A 145 -4.07 14.49 -2.45
CA TYR A 145 -3.01 14.11 -3.38
C TYR A 145 -3.31 14.42 -4.86
N PHE A 146 -4.50 14.90 -5.18
CA PHE A 146 -4.94 15.19 -6.54
C PHE A 146 -4.77 16.66 -6.92
N ASP A 147 -4.73 17.57 -5.94
CA ASP A 147 -4.65 19.03 -6.16
C ASP A 147 -3.42 19.45 -6.98
N ASN A 148 -2.31 18.73 -6.88
CA ASN A 148 -1.07 18.99 -7.59
C ASN A 148 -0.72 17.88 -8.62
N SER A 149 -1.69 17.09 -9.06
CA SER A 149 -1.49 16.01 -10.02
C SER A 149 -2.30 16.22 -11.29
N ASN A 150 -1.82 15.67 -12.40
CA ASN A 150 -2.57 15.64 -13.67
C ASN A 150 -3.53 14.44 -13.75
N LYS A 151 -3.89 13.85 -12.61
CA LYS A 151 -4.77 12.67 -12.57
C LYS A 151 -6.23 13.04 -12.81
N LEU A 152 -6.94 12.17 -13.52
CA LEU A 152 -8.37 12.28 -13.67
C LEU A 152 -9.06 11.92 -12.34
N TRP A 153 -10.18 12.56 -12.05
CA TRP A 153 -10.89 12.44 -10.77
C TRP A 153 -11.26 10.99 -10.38
N PHE A 154 -11.41 10.08 -11.35
CA PHE A 154 -11.72 8.67 -11.14
C PHE A 154 -10.48 7.76 -11.08
N GLU A 155 -9.26 8.30 -11.17
CA GLU A 155 -8.05 7.50 -11.04
C GLU A 155 -7.79 7.07 -9.60
N LEU A 156 -7.08 5.95 -9.46
CA LEU A 156 -6.54 5.52 -8.17
C LEU A 156 -5.32 6.36 -7.79
N TRP A 157 -5.06 6.49 -6.49
CA TRP A 157 -3.86 7.17 -6.02
C TRP A 157 -2.59 6.53 -6.60
N ASN A 158 -2.51 5.21 -6.51
CA ASN A 158 -1.41 4.47 -7.11
C ASN A 158 -1.93 3.13 -7.65
N GLN A 159 -2.17 3.08 -8.95
CA GLN A 159 -2.80 1.94 -9.62
C GLN A 159 -1.90 0.70 -9.69
N ARG A 160 -0.57 0.85 -9.68
CA ARG A 160 0.42 -0.19 -9.94
C ARG A 160 0.18 -0.92 -11.27
N SER A 161 1.22 -1.45 -11.87
CA SER A 161 1.06 -2.26 -13.08
C SER A 161 0.46 -3.62 -12.71
N PHE A 162 -0.74 -3.93 -13.20
CA PHE A 162 -1.41 -5.20 -12.93
C PHE A 162 -0.57 -6.41 -13.35
N ASN A 163 0.23 -6.27 -14.41
CA ASN A 163 1.11 -7.33 -14.90
C ASN A 163 2.19 -7.79 -13.91
N LYS A 164 2.50 -6.98 -12.88
CA LYS A 164 3.44 -7.33 -11.82
C LYS A 164 2.85 -8.24 -10.74
N PHE A 165 1.54 -8.47 -10.77
CA PHE A 165 0.80 -9.27 -9.78
C PHE A 165 0.16 -10.53 -10.40
N LYS A 166 0.60 -10.94 -11.59
CA LYS A 166 0.23 -12.21 -12.23
C LYS A 166 1.14 -13.34 -11.78
#